data_23aa9af44bdf6c1678f7eff71aaf318c
#
_entry.id   23aa9af44bdf6c1678f7eff71aaf318c
#
_cell.length_a   1.000
_cell.length_b   1.000
_cell.length_c   1.000
_cell.angle_alpha   90.00
_cell.angle_beta   90.00
_cell.angle_gamma   90.00
#
_symmetry.space_group_name_H-M   'P 1'
#
loop_
_entity.id
_entity.type
_entity.pdbx_description
1 polymer ?
#
loop_
_entity_poly.entity_id
_entity_poly.type
_entity_poly.pdbx_seq_one_letter_code
_entity_poly.pdbx_strand_id
1 'polypeptide(L)'
;IRILDNSYISNTQFISLAEEVAEKCGVKYQESVRRGGSTNAAKISVTGKAVPCLVLGVPSRYAHSHYNFCAKEDLEAASAMAANVIRALDEEKIRHICHQDVL
;
A
#
# COMPACT_ATOMS: atom_id res chain seq x y z
N ILE A 1 -0.17 -2.68 -5.17
CA ILE A 1 -0.96 -2.36 -3.97
C ILE A 1 -1.49 -3.66 -3.38
N ARG A 2 -1.14 -3.93 -2.15
CA ARG A 2 -1.61 -5.14 -1.47
C ARG A 2 -2.95 -4.86 -0.78
N ILE A 3 -3.97 -5.57 -1.21
CA ILE A 3 -5.33 -5.43 -0.65
C ILE A 3 -5.46 -6.26 0.62
N LEU A 4 -4.94 -7.47 0.60
CA LEU A 4 -5.09 -8.46 1.67
C LEU A 4 -3.87 -9.37 1.72
N ASP A 5 -3.41 -9.69 2.92
CA ASP A 5 -2.51 -10.82 3.14
C ASP A 5 -2.99 -11.63 4.35
N ASN A 6 -2.19 -12.58 4.81
CA ASN A 6 -2.58 -13.47 5.90
C ASN A 6 -2.71 -12.77 7.25
N SER A 7 -2.25 -11.53 7.37
CA SER A 7 -2.20 -10.80 8.64
C SER A 7 -2.93 -9.47 8.65
N TYR A 8 -3.32 -8.95 7.50
CA TYR A 8 -3.86 -7.61 7.42
C TYR A 8 -4.76 -7.40 6.20
N ILE A 9 -5.87 -6.71 6.41
CA ILE A 9 -6.76 -6.22 5.35
C ILE A 9 -6.54 -4.72 5.25
N SER A 10 -6.15 -4.24 4.08
CA SER A 10 -5.84 -2.84 3.88
C SER A 10 -7.10 -1.96 3.95
N ASN A 11 -6.92 -0.73 4.44
CA ASN A 11 -7.98 0.26 4.49
C ASN A 11 -8.44 0.61 3.08
N THR A 12 -9.72 0.42 2.77
CA THR A 12 -10.25 0.60 1.43
C THR A 12 -10.20 2.04 0.94
N GLN A 13 -10.36 3.01 1.82
CA GLN A 13 -10.25 4.42 1.44
C GLN A 13 -8.81 4.80 1.09
N PHE A 14 -7.85 4.22 1.81
CA PHE A 14 -6.45 4.45 1.51
C PHE A 14 -6.06 3.82 0.16
N ILE A 15 -6.58 2.63 -0.11
CA ILE A 15 -6.39 1.97 -1.41
C ILE A 15 -6.98 2.83 -2.53
N SER A 16 -8.19 3.34 -2.37
CA SER A 16 -8.83 4.19 -3.37
C SER A 16 -8.03 5.45 -3.65
N LEU A 17 -7.49 6.07 -2.63
CA LEU A 17 -6.60 7.23 -2.77
C LEU A 17 -5.36 6.88 -3.58
N ALA A 18 -4.73 5.76 -3.27
CA ALA A 18 -3.52 5.32 -3.96
C ALA A 18 -3.78 5.04 -5.44
N GLU A 19 -4.89 4.39 -5.76
CA GLU A 19 -5.27 4.10 -7.14
C GLU A 19 -5.58 5.37 -7.92
N GLU A 20 -6.28 6.31 -7.30
CA GLU A 20 -6.57 7.62 -7.91
C GLU A 20 -5.28 8.38 -8.20
N VAL A 21 -4.35 8.40 -7.26
CA VAL A 21 -3.04 9.02 -7.43
C VAL A 21 -2.26 8.36 -8.56
N ALA A 22 -2.27 7.04 -8.62
CA ALA A 22 -1.58 6.30 -9.68
C ALA A 22 -2.11 6.67 -11.07
N GLU A 23 -3.42 6.77 -11.21
CA GLU A 23 -4.02 7.16 -12.48
C GLU A 23 -3.68 8.59 -12.88
N LYS A 24 -3.72 9.52 -11.94
CA LYS A 24 -3.37 10.92 -12.20
C LYS A 24 -1.90 11.12 -12.57
N CYS A 25 -1.02 10.34 -11.98
CA CYS A 25 0.43 10.44 -12.19
C CYS A 25 0.96 9.50 -13.28
N GLY A 26 0.11 8.69 -13.88
CA GLY A 26 0.51 7.76 -14.91
C GLY A 26 1.36 6.60 -14.41
N VAL A 27 1.24 6.23 -13.16
CA VAL A 27 1.98 5.12 -12.56
C VAL A 27 1.20 3.83 -12.79
N LYS A 28 1.87 2.83 -13.33
CA LYS A 28 1.28 1.51 -13.50
C LYS A 28 1.21 0.78 -12.17
N TYR A 29 0.09 0.16 -11.89
CA TYR A 29 -0.10 -0.59 -10.65
C TYR A 29 -0.99 -1.80 -10.88
N GLN A 30 -0.98 -2.71 -9.94
CA GLN A 30 -1.95 -3.80 -9.88
C GLN A 30 -2.30 -4.06 -8.42
N GLU A 31 -3.48 -4.64 -8.23
CA GLU A 31 -3.93 -5.06 -6.91
C GLU A 31 -3.44 -6.47 -6.62
N SER A 32 -3.10 -6.74 -5.38
CA SER A 32 -2.57 -8.02 -4.95
C SER A 32 -3.30 -8.53 -3.72
N VAL A 33 -3.71 -9.79 -3.78
CA VAL A 33 -4.27 -10.52 -2.64
C VAL A 33 -3.39 -11.73 -2.40
N ARG A 34 -2.96 -11.94 -1.17
CA ARG A 34 -2.08 -13.06 -0.82
C ARG A 34 -2.68 -13.92 0.26
N ARG A 35 -2.59 -15.23 0.08
CA ARG A 35 -3.08 -16.21 1.07
C ARG A 35 -2.06 -16.49 2.15
N GLY A 36 -0.80 -16.19 1.92
CA GLY A 36 0.27 -16.40 2.87
C GLY A 36 1.10 -15.14 3.03
N GLY A 37 2.01 -15.17 3.98
CA GLY A 37 2.86 -14.05 4.27
C GLY A 37 2.20 -13.02 5.17
N SER A 38 3.02 -12.15 5.73
CA SER A 38 2.57 -11.09 6.61
C SER A 38 3.41 -9.84 6.37
N THR A 39 2.95 -8.72 6.88
CA THR A 39 3.66 -7.45 6.78
C THR A 39 3.65 -6.74 8.13
N ASN A 40 4.50 -5.74 8.25
CA ASN A 40 4.53 -4.89 9.45
C ASN A 40 3.23 -4.14 9.66
N ALA A 41 2.43 -3.96 8.62
CA ALA A 41 1.12 -3.32 8.70
C ALA A 41 0.20 -3.99 9.71
N ALA A 42 0.33 -5.32 9.89
CA ALA A 42 -0.48 -6.05 10.86
C ALA A 42 -0.31 -5.52 12.28
N LYS A 43 0.91 -5.19 12.67
CA LYS A 43 1.20 -4.64 14.00
C LYS A 43 1.00 -3.13 14.08
N ILE A 44 1.36 -2.42 13.03
CA ILE A 44 1.17 -0.96 12.98
C ILE A 44 -0.31 -0.61 13.04
N SER A 45 -1.15 -1.35 12.33
CA SER A 45 -2.59 -1.06 12.25
C SER A 45 -3.32 -1.14 13.59
N VAL A 46 -2.82 -1.93 14.53
CA VAL A 46 -3.45 -2.09 15.84
C VAL A 46 -2.76 -1.26 16.93
N THR A 47 -1.86 -0.38 16.56
CA THR A 47 -1.14 0.49 17.50
C THR A 47 -2.02 1.67 17.89
N GLY A 48 -2.05 1.98 19.20
CA GLY A 48 -2.81 3.13 19.70
C GLY A 48 -4.30 3.01 19.40
N LYS A 49 -4.84 4.02 18.74
CA LYS A 49 -6.28 4.06 18.34
C LYS A 49 -6.54 3.40 16.99
N ALA A 50 -5.64 2.56 16.54
CA ALA A 50 -5.59 1.99 15.20
C ALA A 50 -5.02 2.98 14.17
N VAL A 51 -4.18 2.47 13.30
CA VAL A 51 -3.50 3.25 12.27
C VAL A 51 -3.83 2.65 10.91
N PRO A 52 -4.49 3.39 10.02
CA PRO A 52 -4.71 2.89 8.65
C PRO A 52 -3.38 2.77 7.93
N CYS A 53 -3.20 1.65 7.23
CA CYS A 53 -1.96 1.36 6.52
C CYS A 53 -2.23 1.07 5.06
N LEU A 54 -1.28 1.46 4.23
CA LEU A 54 -1.22 1.10 2.82
C LEU A 54 0.04 0.29 2.61
N VAL A 55 -0.09 -0.86 1.97
CA VAL A 55 1.05 -1.73 1.67
C VAL A 55 1.34 -1.68 0.18
N LEU A 56 2.54 -1.22 -0.16
CA LEU A 56 3.03 -1.18 -1.54
C LEU A 56 4.14 -2.20 -1.69
N GLY A 57 4.11 -2.96 -2.76
CA GLY A 57 5.12 -3.95 -3.05
C GLY A 57 5.75 -3.73 -4.41
N VAL A 58 7.00 -4.15 -4.55
CA VAL A 58 7.69 -4.19 -5.84
C VAL A 58 7.63 -5.63 -6.33
N PRO A 59 7.07 -5.88 -7.53
CA PRO A 59 7.10 -7.23 -8.09
C PRO A 59 8.53 -7.72 -8.22
N SER A 60 8.80 -8.90 -7.67
CA SER A 60 10.15 -9.44 -7.68
C SER A 60 10.11 -10.95 -7.80
N ARG A 61 11.24 -11.54 -8.21
CA ARG A 61 11.44 -12.98 -8.25
C ARG A 61 12.45 -13.37 -7.17
N TYR A 62 12.26 -14.55 -6.62
CA TYR A 62 13.16 -15.14 -5.61
C TYR A 62 13.24 -14.31 -4.32
N ALA A 63 12.12 -13.73 -3.92
CA ALA A 63 12.03 -13.04 -2.64
C ALA A 63 12.42 -14.00 -1.50
N HIS A 64 13.07 -13.47 -0.48
CA HIS A 64 13.57 -14.23 0.67
C HIS A 64 14.71 -15.21 0.33
N SER A 65 15.43 -14.95 -0.76
CA SER A 65 16.62 -15.72 -1.12
C SER A 65 17.83 -14.80 -1.18
N HIS A 66 19.02 -15.38 -1.45
CA HIS A 66 20.26 -14.60 -1.56
C HIS A 66 20.21 -13.57 -2.70
N TYR A 67 19.51 -13.91 -3.76
CA TYR A 67 19.38 -13.04 -4.92
C TYR A 67 17.92 -12.92 -5.30
N ASN A 68 17.44 -11.70 -5.42
CA ASN A 68 16.14 -11.46 -5.98
C ASN A 68 16.24 -10.47 -7.14
N PHE A 69 15.26 -10.51 -8.02
CA PHE A 69 15.25 -9.68 -9.22
C PHE A 69 13.94 -8.92 -9.31
N CYS A 70 14.05 -7.66 -9.67
CA CYS A 70 12.87 -6.86 -10.03
C CYS A 70 13.20 -6.04 -11.28
N ALA A 71 12.17 -5.63 -12.01
CA ALA A 71 12.35 -4.71 -13.12
C ALA A 71 12.66 -3.32 -12.58
N LYS A 72 13.59 -2.62 -13.19
CA LYS A 72 13.93 -1.25 -12.82
C LYS A 72 12.70 -0.34 -12.88
N GLU A 73 11.87 -0.54 -13.90
CA GLU A 73 10.64 0.22 -14.09
C GLU A 73 9.64 0.01 -12.95
N ASP A 74 9.57 -1.21 -12.41
CA ASP A 74 8.69 -1.52 -11.28
C ASP A 74 9.19 -0.86 -10.00
N LEU A 75 10.50 -0.81 -9.80
CA LEU A 75 11.09 -0.11 -8.67
C LEU A 75 10.84 1.39 -8.74
N GLU A 76 11.02 1.97 -9.91
CA GLU A 76 10.73 3.39 -10.16
C GLU A 76 9.25 3.69 -9.96
N ALA A 77 8.37 2.82 -10.44
CA ALA A 77 6.93 2.97 -10.26
C ALA A 77 6.52 2.90 -8.78
N ALA A 78 7.09 1.98 -8.01
CA ALA A 78 6.82 1.89 -6.58
C ALA A 78 7.28 3.15 -5.84
N SER A 79 8.46 3.67 -6.17
CA SER A 79 8.98 4.91 -5.58
C SER A 79 8.10 6.11 -5.93
N ALA A 80 7.68 6.22 -7.18
CA ALA A 80 6.79 7.29 -7.63
C ALA A 80 5.43 7.20 -6.94
N MET A 81 4.89 6.00 -6.80
CA MET A 81 3.63 5.77 -6.10
C MET A 81 3.72 6.26 -4.66
N ALA A 82 4.73 5.82 -3.92
CA ALA A 82 4.90 6.20 -2.52
C ALA A 82 5.03 7.72 -2.37
N ALA A 83 5.88 8.35 -3.18
CA ALA A 83 6.10 9.79 -3.13
C ALA A 83 4.81 10.57 -3.44
N ASN A 84 4.09 10.16 -4.48
CA ASN A 84 2.89 10.88 -4.90
C ASN A 84 1.72 10.67 -3.94
N VAL A 85 1.60 9.49 -3.33
CA VAL A 85 0.61 9.25 -2.28
C VAL A 85 0.88 10.15 -1.08
N ILE A 86 2.12 10.24 -0.65
CA ILE A 86 2.50 11.12 0.48
C ILE A 86 2.17 12.58 0.16
N ARG A 87 2.47 13.03 -1.06
CA ARG A 87 2.16 14.40 -1.49
C ARG A 87 0.65 14.68 -1.57
N ALA A 88 -0.13 13.66 -1.90
CA ALA A 88 -1.58 13.80 -2.00
C ALA A 88 -2.29 13.81 -0.65
N LEU A 89 -1.66 13.31 0.39
CA LEU A 89 -2.25 13.28 1.73
C LEU A 89 -2.34 14.70 2.30
N ASP A 90 -3.54 15.07 2.75
CA ASP A 90 -3.78 16.29 3.50
C ASP A 90 -4.65 15.94 4.70
N GLU A 91 -4.93 16.94 5.52
CA GLU A 91 -5.71 16.74 6.74
C GLU A 91 -7.11 16.17 6.47
N GLU A 92 -7.76 16.66 5.44
CA GLU A 92 -9.09 16.20 5.05
C GLU A 92 -9.09 14.73 4.61
N LYS A 93 -8.15 14.36 3.77
CA LYS A 93 -8.01 12.97 3.28
C LYS A 93 -7.64 12.03 4.41
N ILE A 94 -6.76 12.44 5.30
CA ILE A 94 -6.38 11.65 6.47
C ILE A 94 -7.60 11.41 7.37
N ARG A 95 -8.39 12.43 7.63
CA ARG A 95 -9.64 12.27 8.41
C ARG A 95 -10.58 11.26 7.73
N HIS A 96 -10.76 11.38 6.43
CA HIS A 96 -11.63 10.49 5.68
C HIS A 96 -11.17 9.03 5.78
N ILE A 97 -9.87 8.80 5.63
CA ILE A 97 -9.28 7.47 5.76
C ILE A 97 -9.47 6.91 7.17
N CYS A 98 -9.21 7.71 8.19
CA CYS A 98 -9.31 7.29 9.59
C CYS A 98 -10.73 7.03 10.06
N HIS A 99 -11.72 7.68 9.47
CA HIS A 99 -13.11 7.56 9.87
C HIS A 99 -13.88 6.45 9.15
N GLN A 100 -13.26 5.77 8.22
CA GLN A 100 -13.90 4.69 7.49
C GLN A 100 -14.44 3.59 8.40
N ASP A 101 -13.72 3.27 9.46
CA ASP A 101 -14.02 2.16 10.35
C ASP A 101 -14.96 2.53 11.50
N VAL A 102 -15.53 3.70 11.46
CA VAL A 102 -16.46 4.18 12.53
C VAL A 102 -17.90 3.79 12.25
N LEU A 103 -18.14 3.12 11.17
CA LEU A 103 -19.49 2.70 10.78
C LEU A 103 -19.94 1.43 11.55
#